data_38a29b7db870fc545eb021d9db9a4441
#
_entry.id   38a29b7db870fc545eb021d9db9a4441
#
_cell.length_a   1.000
_cell.length_b   1.000
_cell.length_c   1.000
_cell.angle_alpha   90.00
_cell.angle_beta   90.00
_cell.angle_gamma   90.00
#
_symmetry.space_group_name_H-M   'P 1'
#
loop_
_entity.id
_entity.type
_entity.pdbx_description
1 polymer ?
#
loop_
_entity_poly.entity_id
_entity_poly.type
_entity_poly.pdbx_seq_one_letter_code
_entity_poly.pdbx_strand_id
1 'polypeptide(L)' 'MSFGISEKEQQRRARPRAFSIRQFSEIYNIGRTKIYEEIKCGRLRGRKIGKHTIILEDDAEEWLRRLPVIEPESAS' A
#
# COMPACT_ATOMS: atom_id res chain seq x y z
N MET A 1 10.80 32.65 -8.89
CA MET A 1 10.23 31.76 -9.85
C MET A 1 10.75 30.37 -9.67
N SER A 2 9.88 29.46 -9.67
CA SER A 2 10.32 28.11 -9.48
C SER A 2 10.62 27.49 -10.83
N PHE A 3 11.61 26.66 -10.80
CA PHE A 3 12.07 26.07 -12.01
C PHE A 3 12.07 24.59 -11.87
N GLY A 4 11.68 23.99 -12.89
CA GLY A 4 11.97 22.64 -13.06
C GLY A 4 11.02 21.65 -12.42
N ILE A 5 10.49 21.92 -11.27
CA ILE A 5 9.66 20.92 -10.62
C ILE A 5 8.21 21.32 -10.71
N SER A 6 7.44 20.53 -11.45
CA SER A 6 6.01 20.74 -11.58
C SER A 6 5.30 20.32 -10.29
N GLU A 7 4.07 20.74 -10.17
CA GLU A 7 3.27 20.32 -9.02
C GLU A 7 3.16 18.81 -8.92
N LYS A 8 3.03 18.15 -10.03
CA LYS A 8 2.96 16.70 -10.04
C LYS A 8 4.22 16.08 -9.49
N GLU A 9 5.36 16.63 -9.89
CA GLU A 9 6.62 16.10 -9.38
C GLU A 9 6.78 16.36 -7.92
N GLN A 10 6.35 17.52 -7.44
CA GLN A 10 6.40 17.83 -6.03
C GLN A 10 5.51 16.90 -5.23
N GLN A 11 4.32 16.64 -5.70
CA GLN A 11 3.41 15.73 -5.04
C GLN A 11 3.96 14.32 -5.03
N ARG A 12 4.58 13.92 -6.11
CA ARG A 12 5.18 12.59 -6.19
C ARG A 12 6.31 12.45 -5.18
N ARG A 13 7.13 13.48 -5.03
CA ARG A 13 8.21 13.46 -4.07
C ARG A 13 7.71 13.47 -2.64
N ALA A 14 6.62 14.20 -2.39
CA ALA A 14 6.04 14.27 -1.07
C ALA A 14 5.28 13.02 -0.71
N ARG A 15 4.91 12.23 -1.71
CA ARG A 15 4.14 11.01 -1.48
C ARG A 15 5.04 9.97 -0.82
N PRO A 16 4.56 9.31 0.24
CA PRO A 16 5.36 8.27 0.86
C PRO A 16 5.56 7.10 -0.09
N ARG A 17 6.77 6.57 -0.08
CA ARG A 17 7.10 5.41 -0.90
C ARG A 17 7.06 4.14 -0.08
N ALA A 18 6.87 4.29 1.21
CA ALA A 18 6.73 3.17 2.12
C ALA A 18 5.76 3.58 3.20
N PHE A 19 5.06 2.60 3.74
CA PHE A 19 4.05 2.84 4.75
C PHE A 19 4.33 2.00 5.97
N SER A 20 4.11 2.59 7.16
CA SER A 20 4.05 1.78 8.36
C SER A 20 2.74 0.98 8.31
N ILE A 21 2.62 0.00 9.20
CA ILE A 21 1.37 -0.77 9.28
C ILE A 21 0.20 0.16 9.57
N ARG A 22 0.41 1.12 10.47
CA ARG A 22 -0.64 2.06 10.79
C ARG A 22 -1.05 2.90 9.59
N GLN A 23 -0.08 3.44 8.87
CA GLN A 23 -0.35 4.24 7.69
C GLN A 23 -1.07 3.43 6.62
N PHE A 24 -0.60 2.22 6.40
CA PHE A 24 -1.21 1.33 5.42
C PHE A 24 -2.67 1.06 5.79
N SER A 25 -2.91 0.78 7.06
CA SER A 25 -4.25 0.53 7.56
C SER A 25 -5.17 1.72 7.30
N GLU A 26 -4.68 2.92 7.55
CA GLU A 26 -5.48 4.13 7.36
C GLU A 26 -5.69 4.47 5.89
N ILE A 27 -4.64 4.37 5.10
CA ILE A 27 -4.71 4.75 3.69
C ILE A 27 -5.60 3.79 2.91
N TYR A 28 -5.44 2.50 3.16
CA TYR A 28 -6.19 1.48 2.41
C TYR A 28 -7.42 1.00 3.14
N ASN A 29 -7.68 1.56 4.32
CA ASN A 29 -8.88 1.27 5.09
C ASN A 29 -9.03 -0.23 5.39
N ILE A 30 -7.96 -0.81 5.87
CA ILE A 30 -7.90 -2.24 6.17
C ILE A 30 -7.47 -2.43 7.61
N GLY A 31 -8.11 -3.35 8.32
CA GLY A 31 -7.74 -3.64 9.69
C GLY A 31 -6.33 -4.20 9.80
N ARG A 32 -5.66 -3.89 10.90
CA ARG A 32 -4.29 -4.35 11.12
C ARG A 32 -4.18 -5.86 11.14
N THR A 33 -5.18 -6.51 11.72
CA THR A 33 -5.20 -7.98 11.77
C THR A 33 -5.14 -8.56 10.36
N LYS A 34 -5.93 -7.99 9.45
CA LYS A 34 -5.95 -8.46 8.09
C LYS A 34 -4.62 -8.22 7.39
N ILE A 35 -3.99 -7.08 7.67
CA ILE A 35 -2.69 -6.78 7.10
C ILE A 35 -1.66 -7.83 7.52
N TYR A 36 -1.63 -8.16 8.81
CA TYR A 36 -0.69 -9.14 9.30
C TYR A 36 -0.97 -10.54 8.76
N GLU A 37 -2.24 -10.86 8.57
CA GLU A 37 -2.61 -12.12 7.95
C GLU A 37 -2.08 -12.21 6.52
N GLU A 38 -2.23 -11.11 5.77
CA GLU A 38 -1.76 -11.09 4.39
C GLU A 38 -0.25 -11.18 4.31
N ILE A 39 0.44 -10.54 5.23
CA ILE A 39 1.90 -10.64 5.29
C ILE A 39 2.30 -12.06 5.65
N LYS A 40 1.64 -12.64 6.63
CA LYS A 40 1.98 -13.96 7.11
C LYS A 40 1.81 -15.03 6.05
N CYS A 41 0.77 -14.90 5.25
CA CYS A 41 0.53 -15.91 4.21
C CYS A 41 1.28 -15.62 2.92
N GLY A 42 2.02 -14.51 2.88
CA GLY A 42 2.87 -14.21 1.75
C GLY A 42 2.21 -13.45 0.62
N ARG A 43 0.94 -13.08 0.77
CA ARG A 43 0.26 -12.31 -0.27
C ARG A 43 0.71 -10.86 -0.31
N LEU A 44 1.00 -10.30 0.84
CA LEU A 44 1.49 -8.92 0.94
C LEU A 44 2.90 -8.95 1.49
N ARG A 45 3.80 -8.30 0.80
CA ARG A 45 5.19 -8.31 1.20
C ARG A 45 5.46 -7.21 2.22
N GLY A 46 5.84 -7.61 3.42
CA GLY A 46 6.26 -6.68 4.46
C GLY A 46 7.76 -6.74 4.61
N ARG A 47 8.35 -5.63 4.96
CA ARG A 47 9.80 -5.55 5.16
C ARG A 47 10.09 -4.97 6.53
N LYS A 48 11.23 -5.33 7.07
CA LYS A 48 11.64 -4.85 8.38
C LYS A 48 12.69 -3.77 8.27
N ILE A 49 12.53 -2.74 9.07
CA ILE A 49 13.59 -1.77 9.26
C ILE A 49 13.73 -1.60 10.76
N GLY A 50 14.81 -2.17 11.34
CA GLY A 50 14.92 -2.27 12.79
C GLY A 50 13.78 -3.10 13.34
N LYS A 51 13.01 -2.52 14.23
CA LYS A 51 11.85 -3.20 14.83
C LYS A 51 10.55 -2.89 14.11
N HIS A 52 10.61 -2.05 13.11
CA HIS A 52 9.39 -1.59 12.44
C HIS A 52 9.14 -2.38 11.18
N THR A 53 7.88 -2.66 10.93
CA THR A 53 7.45 -3.30 9.69
C THR A 53 6.96 -2.20 8.76
N ILE A 54 7.45 -2.24 7.53
CA ILE A 54 7.00 -1.29 6.52
C ILE A 54 6.55 -2.04 5.29
N ILE A 55 5.72 -1.39 4.51
CA ILE A 55 5.24 -1.92 3.24
C ILE A 55 5.60 -0.91 2.17
N LEU A 56 6.35 -1.34 1.19
CA LEU A 56 6.74 -0.46 0.09
C LEU A 56 5.55 -0.19 -0.80
N GLU A 57 5.53 1.00 -1.38
CA GLU A 57 4.46 1.39 -2.28
C GLU A 57 4.30 0.37 -3.42
N ASP A 58 5.39 -0.06 -4.00
CA ASP A 58 5.35 -1.02 -5.09
C ASP A 58 4.72 -2.35 -4.66
N ASP A 59 5.06 -2.79 -3.46
CA ASP A 59 4.50 -4.02 -2.93
C ASP A 59 3.01 -3.87 -2.66
N ALA A 60 2.59 -2.70 -2.19
CA ALA A 60 1.19 -2.42 -1.93
C ALA A 60 0.40 -2.42 -3.24
N GLU A 61 0.96 -1.79 -4.27
CA GLU A 61 0.29 -1.72 -5.57
C GLU A 61 0.12 -3.11 -6.18
N GLU A 62 1.15 -3.92 -6.08
CA GLU A 62 1.08 -5.28 -6.60
C GLU A 62 0.04 -6.09 -5.85
N TRP A 63 0.00 -5.95 -4.53
CA TRP A 63 -0.98 -6.64 -3.71
C TRP A 63 -2.40 -6.24 -4.11
N LEU A 64 -2.62 -4.93 -4.32
CA LEU A 64 -3.92 -4.45 -4.74
C LEU A 64 -4.38 -5.07 -6.06
N ARG A 65 -3.45 -5.18 -6.99
CA ARG A 65 -3.77 -5.74 -8.30
C ARG A 65 -4.13 -7.22 -8.24
N ARG A 66 -3.65 -7.90 -7.22
CA ARG A 66 -3.91 -9.33 -7.07
C ARG A 66 -5.19 -9.64 -6.30
N LEU A 67 -5.82 -8.59 -5.75
CA LEU A 67 -7.05 -8.83 -5.03
C LEU A 67 -8.13 -9.29 -5.99
N PRO A 68 -8.95 -10.27 -5.55
CA PRO A 68 -10.00 -10.76 -6.43
C PRO A 68 -11.08 -9.70 -6.65
N VAL A 69 -11.61 -9.69 -7.84
CA VAL A 69 -12.70 -8.81 -8.19
C VAL A 69 -14.01 -9.44 -7.71
N ILE A 70 -14.86 -8.62 -7.13
CA ILE A 70 -16.17 -9.10 -6.70
C ILE A 70 -17.03 -9.31 -7.91
N GLU A 71 -17.51 -10.53 -8.07
CA GLU A 71 -18.42 -10.83 -9.17
C GLU A 71 -19.80 -10.25 -8.89
N PRO A 72 -20.41 -9.58 -9.86
CA PRO A 72 -21.77 -9.10 -9.65
C PRO A 72 -22.73 -10.27 -9.50
N GLU A 73 -23.60 -10.17 -8.51
CA GLU A 73 -24.58 -11.23 -8.30
C GLU A 73 -25.53 -11.38 -9.46
N SER A 74 -25.82 -10.27 -10.10
CA SER A 74 -26.71 -10.30 -11.24
C SER A 74 -26.16 -11.10 -12.41
N ALA A 75 -24.86 -11.39 -12.38
CA ALA A 75 -24.25 -12.18 -13.43
C ALA A 75 -24.56 -13.66 -13.29
N SER A 76 -25.04 -14.05 -12.14
CA SER A 76 -25.33 -15.46 -11.89
C SER A 76 -26.74 -15.81 -12.36
#